data_4a9ec305438aff0c34852c2488c1ff84
#
_entry.id   4a9ec305438aff0c34852c2488c1ff84
#
_cell.length_a   1.000
_cell.length_b   1.000
_cell.length_c   1.000
_cell.angle_alpha   90.00
_cell.angle_beta   90.00
_cell.angle_gamma   90.00
#
_symmetry.space_group_name_H-M   'P 1'
#
loop_
_entity.id
_entity.type
_entity.pdbx_description
1 polymer ?
#
loop_
_entity_poly.entity_id
_entity_poly.type
_entity_poly.pdbx_seq_one_letter_code
_entity_poly.pdbx_strand_id
1 'polypeptide(L)'
;TRELELGDDHDGIIELPAEAPVGSDFADYASLNDPVIDLSITPNRQDCMGVRGIARDLAAKGVGTLKPLRSVYRMPAAPLPTDGPDPDVATLDPEGCPAFYGQEVRGVKNGTAPDWMARNLKAIGQKPISCLVDITNFVMIDLGRPLHVYDKAKLSGGLVARKAKAGEQVLALNGKTYTLDEGMTVIADSAHVHDIGGIMGGEDSGVSEATTDVVVECAYF
;
A
#
# COMPACT_ATOMS: atom_id res chain seq x y z
N THR A 1 16.00 18.56 10.51
CA THR A 1 14.72 18.06 9.94
C THR A 1 14.73 16.55 9.71
N ARG A 2 15.83 16.01 9.17
CA ARG A 2 15.94 14.56 8.85
C ARG A 2 15.78 13.65 10.08
N GLU A 3 16.38 14.00 11.22
CA GLU A 3 16.28 13.23 12.48
C GLU A 3 14.85 13.18 13.02
N LEU A 4 14.04 14.19 12.70
CA LEU A 4 12.62 14.29 13.09
C LEU A 4 11.68 13.86 11.94
N GLU A 5 12.24 13.38 10.82
CA GLU A 5 11.50 13.00 9.61
C GLU A 5 10.57 14.11 9.06
N LEU A 6 10.93 15.38 9.32
CA LEU A 6 10.16 16.55 8.87
C LEU A 6 10.55 17.02 7.46
N GLY A 7 11.61 16.47 6.88
CA GLY A 7 12.12 16.80 5.56
C GLY A 7 13.61 16.54 5.40
N ASP A 8 14.12 16.80 4.21
CA ASP A 8 15.52 16.57 3.84
C ASP A 8 16.39 17.85 3.94
N ASP A 9 15.80 18.98 4.31
CA ASP A 9 16.49 20.24 4.45
C ASP A 9 17.44 20.23 5.65
N HIS A 10 18.69 20.63 5.41
CA HIS A 10 19.78 20.70 6.39
C HIS A 10 20.35 22.10 6.57
N ASP A 11 19.83 23.10 5.88
CA ASP A 11 20.36 24.47 5.88
C ASP A 11 19.72 25.28 7.00
N GLY A 12 20.42 25.37 8.14
CA GLY A 12 20.03 26.23 9.24
C GLY A 12 19.10 25.60 10.28
N ILE A 13 18.24 26.44 10.85
CA ILE A 13 17.23 26.06 11.84
C ILE A 13 15.87 25.90 11.16
N ILE A 14 14.97 25.14 11.79
CA ILE A 14 13.60 25.03 11.31
C ILE A 14 12.89 26.37 11.53
N GLU A 15 12.49 27.04 10.46
CA GLU A 15 11.62 28.22 10.52
C GLU A 15 10.17 27.80 10.47
N LEU A 16 9.42 28.13 11.52
CA LEU A 16 7.99 27.86 11.61
C LEU A 16 7.19 28.99 10.99
N PRO A 17 5.97 28.70 10.46
CA PRO A 17 5.06 29.74 9.99
C PRO A 17 4.78 30.79 11.09
N ALA A 18 4.51 32.02 10.70
CA ALA A 18 4.29 33.14 11.64
C ALA A 18 3.09 32.91 12.59
N GLU A 19 2.13 32.08 12.19
CA GLU A 19 0.97 31.67 12.96
C GLU A 19 1.25 30.55 13.97
N ALA A 20 2.45 29.98 13.98
CA ALA A 20 2.81 28.94 14.94
C ALA A 20 2.73 29.49 16.37
N PRO A 21 2.02 28.80 17.30
CA PRO A 21 1.79 29.32 18.64
C PRO A 21 3.09 29.34 19.44
N VAL A 22 3.53 30.56 19.82
CA VAL A 22 4.74 30.76 20.61
C VAL A 22 4.58 30.16 22.00
N GLY A 23 5.57 29.35 22.41
CA GLY A 23 5.58 28.70 23.75
C GLY A 23 4.84 27.37 23.81
N SER A 24 4.25 26.90 22.71
CA SER A 24 3.75 25.51 22.63
C SER A 24 4.89 24.51 22.51
N ASP A 25 4.63 23.28 22.96
CA ASP A 25 5.55 22.17 22.73
C ASP A 25 5.67 21.90 21.23
N PHE A 26 6.89 21.75 20.73
CA PHE A 26 7.14 21.53 19.30
C PHE A 26 6.64 20.16 18.83
N ALA A 27 6.75 19.13 19.68
CA ALA A 27 6.27 17.79 19.31
C ALA A 27 4.74 17.77 19.15
N ASP A 28 4.01 18.53 20.00
CA ASP A 28 2.56 18.70 19.84
C ASP A 28 2.22 19.47 18.56
N TYR A 29 2.91 20.58 18.31
CA TYR A 29 2.71 21.38 17.10
C TYR A 29 2.98 20.58 15.82
N ALA A 30 4.07 19.84 15.78
CA ALA A 30 4.47 19.02 14.64
C ALA A 30 3.75 17.66 14.57
N SER A 31 2.85 17.37 15.53
CA SER A 31 2.13 16.09 15.63
C SER A 31 3.07 14.88 15.74
N LEU A 32 4.15 15.01 16.49
CA LEU A 32 5.15 13.95 16.72
C LEU A 32 4.86 13.10 17.97
N ASN A 33 3.84 13.45 18.75
CA ASN A 33 3.45 12.76 20.00
C ASN A 33 2.55 11.54 19.76
N ASP A 34 2.73 10.82 18.64
CA ASP A 34 2.00 9.58 18.38
C ASP A 34 2.80 8.40 18.99
N PRO A 35 2.25 7.68 19.99
CA PRO A 35 2.97 6.56 20.59
C PRO A 35 3.10 5.41 19.58
N VAL A 36 4.32 5.10 19.18
CA VAL A 36 4.66 3.99 18.29
C VAL A 36 5.14 2.81 19.13
N ILE A 37 4.58 1.64 18.88
CA ILE A 37 4.95 0.40 19.55
C ILE A 37 5.63 -0.51 18.53
N ASP A 38 6.90 -0.81 18.77
CA ASP A 38 7.64 -1.80 17.97
C ASP A 38 7.35 -3.21 18.50
N LEU A 39 6.88 -4.08 17.62
CA LEU A 39 6.47 -5.44 17.95
C LEU A 39 7.19 -6.47 17.09
N SER A 40 7.92 -7.36 17.72
CA SER A 40 8.49 -8.53 17.04
C SER A 40 7.44 -9.63 16.90
N ILE A 41 7.07 -9.94 15.66
CA ILE A 41 6.11 -10.99 15.34
C ILE A 41 6.86 -12.26 14.92
N THR A 42 6.48 -13.40 15.51
CA THR A 42 7.07 -14.68 15.15
C THR A 42 6.57 -15.15 13.76
N PRO A 43 7.38 -15.90 12.99
CA PRO A 43 7.05 -16.27 11.61
C PRO A 43 5.74 -17.06 11.43
N ASN A 44 5.27 -17.74 12.47
CA ASN A 44 4.01 -18.50 12.46
C ASN A 44 2.76 -17.63 12.74
N ARG A 45 2.93 -16.32 12.92
CA ARG A 45 1.85 -15.39 13.26
C ARG A 45 1.71 -14.27 12.20
N GLN A 46 1.70 -14.63 10.94
CA GLN A 46 1.49 -13.69 9.82
C GLN A 46 0.16 -12.94 9.96
N ASP A 47 -0.83 -13.53 10.62
CA ASP A 47 -2.12 -12.91 10.95
C ASP A 47 -1.99 -11.70 11.91
N CYS A 48 -0.86 -11.54 12.58
CA CYS A 48 -0.54 -10.41 13.47
C CYS A 48 0.40 -9.37 12.83
N MET A 49 0.73 -9.49 11.55
CA MET A 49 1.58 -8.51 10.85
C MET A 49 0.82 -7.23 10.44
N GLY A 50 -0.27 -6.92 11.11
CA GLY A 50 -1.04 -5.70 10.95
C GLY A 50 -1.70 -5.30 12.27
N VAL A 51 -2.01 -4.01 12.40
CA VAL A 51 -2.62 -3.43 13.62
C VAL A 51 -3.84 -4.20 14.06
N ARG A 52 -4.70 -4.59 13.12
CA ARG A 52 -5.93 -5.32 13.43
C ARG A 52 -5.68 -6.72 13.99
N GLY A 53 -4.67 -7.44 13.49
CA GLY A 53 -4.31 -8.76 14.01
C GLY A 53 -3.85 -8.68 15.47
N ILE A 54 -3.03 -7.68 15.78
CA ILE A 54 -2.59 -7.40 17.16
C ILE A 54 -3.78 -7.00 18.04
N ALA A 55 -4.65 -6.12 17.57
CA ALA A 55 -5.85 -5.71 18.29
C ALA A 55 -6.78 -6.88 18.58
N ARG A 56 -6.91 -7.86 17.65
CA ARG A 56 -7.66 -9.09 17.87
C ARG A 56 -7.06 -9.94 18.99
N ASP A 57 -5.74 -10.10 19.01
CA ASP A 57 -5.05 -10.89 20.04
C ASP A 57 -5.15 -10.22 21.43
N LEU A 58 -5.02 -8.90 21.48
CA LEU A 58 -5.23 -8.13 22.71
C LEU A 58 -6.67 -8.28 23.22
N ALA A 59 -7.66 -8.24 22.34
CA ALA A 59 -9.06 -8.46 22.69
C ALA A 59 -9.30 -9.88 23.20
N ALA A 60 -8.69 -10.89 22.57
CA ALA A 60 -8.75 -12.28 23.03
C ALA A 60 -8.13 -12.45 24.42
N LYS A 61 -7.12 -11.64 24.77
CA LYS A 61 -6.51 -11.60 26.11
C LYS A 61 -7.35 -10.80 27.14
N GLY A 62 -8.42 -10.16 26.72
CA GLY A 62 -9.27 -9.36 27.62
C GLY A 62 -8.79 -7.93 27.86
N VAL A 63 -7.84 -7.42 27.07
CA VAL A 63 -7.31 -6.04 27.22
C VAL A 63 -8.30 -5.01 26.63
N GLY A 64 -9.24 -5.42 25.78
CA GLY A 64 -10.23 -4.55 25.19
C GLY A 64 -11.23 -5.30 24.34
N THR A 65 -12.02 -4.58 23.54
CA THR A 65 -12.98 -5.16 22.61
C THR A 65 -12.62 -4.79 21.17
N LEU A 66 -12.50 -5.79 20.32
CA LEU A 66 -12.22 -5.58 18.90
C LEU A 66 -13.42 -4.94 18.20
N LYS A 67 -13.22 -3.75 17.67
CA LYS A 67 -14.27 -3.04 16.91
C LYS A 67 -14.54 -3.75 15.57
N PRO A 68 -15.81 -3.85 15.14
CA PRO A 68 -16.13 -4.36 13.80
C PRO A 68 -15.48 -3.50 12.70
N LEU A 69 -14.98 -4.13 11.62
CA LEU A 69 -14.36 -3.41 10.48
C LEU A 69 -15.27 -2.33 9.93
N ARG A 70 -16.56 -2.63 9.77
CA ARG A 70 -17.56 -1.67 9.26
C ARG A 70 -17.65 -0.38 10.09
N SER A 71 -17.45 -0.47 11.40
CA SER A 71 -17.48 0.71 12.27
C SER A 71 -16.18 1.50 12.22
N VAL A 72 -15.03 0.82 12.02
CA VAL A 72 -13.71 1.47 11.91
C VAL A 72 -13.60 2.26 10.60
N TYR A 73 -13.93 1.62 9.48
CA TYR A 73 -13.82 2.23 8.15
C TYR A 73 -15.08 2.93 7.67
N ARG A 74 -16.12 3.03 8.50
CA ARG A 74 -17.42 3.61 8.11
C ARG A 74 -17.96 3.02 6.80
N MET A 75 -17.74 1.72 6.62
CA MET A 75 -18.17 1.02 5.42
C MET A 75 -19.70 1.08 5.26
N PRO A 76 -20.22 1.23 4.04
CA PRO A 76 -21.65 1.19 3.80
C PRO A 76 -22.24 -0.17 4.21
N ALA A 77 -23.51 -0.20 4.56
CA ALA A 77 -24.21 -1.41 4.98
C ALA A 77 -24.29 -2.47 3.86
N ALA A 78 -24.41 -2.01 2.61
CA ALA A 78 -24.33 -2.85 1.41
C ALA A 78 -22.92 -2.81 0.81
N PRO A 79 -22.48 -3.84 0.08
CA PRO A 79 -21.31 -3.76 -0.77
C PRO A 79 -21.41 -2.52 -1.67
N LEU A 80 -20.29 -1.83 -1.88
CA LEU A 80 -20.26 -0.77 -2.88
C LEU A 80 -20.59 -1.40 -4.23
N PRO A 81 -21.44 -0.74 -5.05
CA PRO A 81 -21.65 -1.18 -6.42
C PRO A 81 -20.29 -1.21 -7.12
N THR A 82 -19.94 -2.32 -7.70
CA THR A 82 -18.81 -2.41 -8.61
C THR A 82 -19.35 -1.97 -9.97
N ASP A 83 -19.30 -0.67 -10.25
CA ASP A 83 -19.88 -0.08 -11.48
C ASP A 83 -19.09 -0.41 -12.77
N GLY A 84 -18.10 -1.27 -12.66
CA GLY A 84 -17.30 -1.75 -13.77
C GLY A 84 -17.38 -3.26 -13.93
N PRO A 85 -17.10 -3.79 -15.12
CA PRO A 85 -16.83 -5.22 -15.27
C PRO A 85 -15.68 -5.58 -14.32
N ASP A 86 -15.77 -6.76 -13.69
CA ASP A 86 -14.63 -7.29 -12.96
C ASP A 86 -13.42 -7.26 -13.90
N PRO A 87 -12.26 -6.76 -13.45
CA PRO A 87 -11.07 -6.80 -14.27
C PRO A 87 -10.80 -8.27 -14.63
N ASP A 88 -10.43 -8.52 -15.88
CA ASP A 88 -10.01 -9.84 -16.30
C ASP A 88 -8.69 -10.16 -15.59
N VAL A 89 -8.77 -10.97 -14.54
CA VAL A 89 -7.61 -11.39 -13.74
C VAL A 89 -7.59 -12.91 -13.63
N ALA A 90 -6.41 -13.50 -13.76
CA ALA A 90 -6.25 -14.96 -13.74
C ALA A 90 -4.91 -15.35 -13.09
N THR A 91 -4.84 -16.59 -12.61
CA THR A 91 -3.57 -17.24 -12.30
C THR A 91 -3.32 -18.41 -13.22
N LEU A 92 -2.15 -18.43 -13.85
CA LEU A 92 -1.59 -19.54 -14.61
C LEU A 92 -0.45 -20.23 -13.86
N ASP A 93 -0.13 -19.74 -12.66
CA ASP A 93 0.88 -20.29 -11.77
C ASP A 93 0.28 -20.51 -10.36
N PRO A 94 -0.57 -21.53 -10.20
CA PRO A 94 -1.25 -21.76 -8.93
C PRO A 94 -0.31 -22.19 -7.80
N GLU A 95 0.93 -22.58 -8.08
CA GLU A 95 1.94 -22.85 -7.06
C GLU A 95 2.61 -21.55 -6.57
N GLY A 96 2.92 -20.64 -7.48
CA GLY A 96 3.54 -19.35 -7.15
C GLY A 96 2.54 -18.27 -6.72
N CYS A 97 1.31 -18.32 -7.22
CA CYS A 97 0.22 -17.41 -6.87
C CYS A 97 -1.11 -18.17 -6.77
N PRO A 98 -1.40 -18.82 -5.63
CA PRO A 98 -2.63 -19.61 -5.44
C PRO A 98 -3.92 -18.81 -5.53
N ALA A 99 -3.87 -17.50 -5.25
CA ALA A 99 -5.04 -16.63 -5.31
C ALA A 99 -4.64 -15.25 -5.84
N PHE A 100 -5.36 -14.79 -6.86
CA PHE A 100 -5.17 -13.49 -7.48
C PHE A 100 -6.52 -12.82 -7.69
N TYR A 101 -6.72 -11.68 -7.01
CA TYR A 101 -7.95 -10.90 -7.07
C TYR A 101 -7.64 -9.51 -7.61
N GLY A 102 -8.53 -8.98 -8.43
CA GLY A 102 -8.50 -7.62 -8.94
C GLY A 102 -9.83 -6.92 -8.72
N GLN A 103 -9.78 -5.63 -8.50
CA GLN A 103 -10.96 -4.75 -8.47
C GLN A 103 -10.68 -3.50 -9.28
N GLU A 104 -11.49 -3.26 -10.30
CA GLU A 104 -11.45 -1.98 -11.01
C GLU A 104 -12.18 -0.90 -10.21
N VAL A 105 -11.54 0.27 -10.07
CA VAL A 105 -12.14 1.47 -9.46
C VAL A 105 -11.98 2.62 -10.44
N ARG A 106 -13.09 3.27 -10.79
CA ARG A 106 -13.15 4.34 -11.78
C ARG A 106 -13.37 5.70 -11.15
N GLY A 107 -12.96 6.74 -11.87
CA GLY A 107 -13.18 8.13 -11.47
C GLY A 107 -12.40 8.50 -10.21
N VAL A 108 -11.26 7.85 -9.93
CA VAL A 108 -10.40 8.21 -8.81
C VAL A 108 -9.70 9.54 -9.09
N LYS A 109 -9.34 10.22 -8.01
CA LYS A 109 -8.50 11.40 -8.07
C LYS A 109 -7.28 11.16 -7.20
N ASN A 110 -6.13 10.98 -7.83
CA ASN A 110 -4.88 10.87 -7.11
C ASN A 110 -4.40 12.25 -6.65
N GLY A 111 -3.55 12.27 -5.64
CA GLY A 111 -3.00 13.49 -5.06
C GLY A 111 -2.35 13.22 -3.71
N THR A 112 -2.45 14.16 -2.80
CA THR A 112 -1.94 14.00 -1.43
C THR A 112 -2.91 13.19 -0.59
N ALA A 113 -2.40 12.27 0.23
CA ALA A 113 -3.22 11.54 1.20
C ALA A 113 -3.82 12.49 2.26
N PRO A 114 -4.98 12.14 2.85
CA PRO A 114 -5.52 12.88 3.99
C PRO A 114 -4.51 12.97 5.14
N ASP A 115 -4.46 14.10 5.84
CA ASP A 115 -3.49 14.37 6.91
C ASP A 115 -3.42 13.28 7.98
N TRP A 116 -4.56 12.73 8.37
CA TRP A 116 -4.59 11.66 9.36
C TRP A 116 -3.87 10.38 8.88
N MET A 117 -4.02 10.02 7.60
CA MET A 117 -3.36 8.87 7.00
C MET A 117 -1.86 9.12 6.85
N ALA A 118 -1.50 10.30 6.32
CA ALA A 118 -0.11 10.71 6.17
C ALA A 118 0.64 10.72 7.52
N ARG A 119 -0.01 11.21 8.60
CA ARG A 119 0.57 11.16 9.96
C ARG A 119 0.79 9.74 10.44
N ASN A 120 -0.19 8.87 10.30
CA ASN A 120 -0.06 7.46 10.74
C ASN A 120 1.06 6.74 9.99
N LEU A 121 1.17 6.95 8.68
CA LEU A 121 2.26 6.37 7.88
C LEU A 121 3.63 6.92 8.31
N LYS A 122 3.75 8.24 8.50
CA LYS A 122 4.99 8.86 8.98
C LYS A 122 5.40 8.36 10.35
N ALA A 123 4.46 8.18 11.28
CA ALA A 123 4.74 7.71 12.63
C ALA A 123 5.43 6.34 12.67
N ILE A 124 5.23 5.51 11.65
CA ILE A 124 5.87 4.19 11.50
C ILE A 124 7.03 4.19 10.49
N GLY A 125 7.54 5.38 10.12
CA GLY A 125 8.67 5.52 9.21
C GLY A 125 8.33 5.31 7.72
N GLN A 126 7.04 5.31 7.33
CA GLN A 126 6.61 5.23 5.94
C GLN A 126 6.48 6.64 5.35
N LYS A 127 7.21 6.92 4.27
CA LYS A 127 7.09 8.20 3.55
C LYS A 127 5.82 8.19 2.70
N PRO A 128 4.88 9.13 2.92
CA PRO A 128 3.74 9.31 2.01
C PRO A 128 4.21 9.63 0.59
N ILE A 129 3.58 9.01 -0.40
CA ILE A 129 3.94 9.13 -1.82
C ILE A 129 2.83 9.80 -2.60
N SER A 130 1.66 9.16 -2.64
CA SER A 130 0.45 9.67 -3.27
C SER A 130 -0.77 8.97 -2.66
N CYS A 131 -1.93 9.58 -2.73
CA CYS A 131 -3.13 9.07 -2.07
C CYS A 131 -3.43 7.59 -2.39
N LEU A 132 -3.31 7.19 -3.65
CA LEU A 132 -3.59 5.81 -4.07
C LEU A 132 -2.55 4.82 -3.49
N VAL A 133 -1.27 5.16 -3.54
CA VAL A 133 -0.21 4.34 -2.95
C VAL A 133 -0.30 4.32 -1.43
N ASP A 134 -0.60 5.45 -0.83
CA ASP A 134 -0.72 5.57 0.64
C ASP A 134 -1.92 4.78 1.18
N ILE A 135 -3.02 4.67 0.42
CA ILE A 135 -4.13 3.79 0.75
C ILE A 135 -3.68 2.32 0.76
N THR A 136 -2.93 1.86 -0.24
CA THR A 136 -2.45 0.47 -0.27
C THR A 136 -1.48 0.18 0.87
N ASN A 137 -0.57 1.10 1.17
CA ASN A 137 0.34 1.01 2.31
C ASN A 137 -0.42 1.02 3.65
N PHE A 138 -1.40 1.90 3.80
CA PHE A 138 -2.21 1.96 5.01
C PHE A 138 -2.99 0.65 5.25
N VAL A 139 -3.62 0.10 4.22
CA VAL A 139 -4.34 -1.19 4.32
C VAL A 139 -3.38 -2.33 4.66
N MET A 140 -2.19 -2.34 4.06
CA MET A 140 -1.16 -3.33 4.38
C MET A 140 -0.77 -3.28 5.86
N ILE A 141 -0.52 -2.11 6.41
CA ILE A 141 -0.13 -1.93 7.83
C ILE A 141 -1.30 -2.23 8.77
N ASP A 142 -2.51 -1.81 8.43
CA ASP A 142 -3.66 -2.00 9.32
C ASP A 142 -4.20 -3.43 9.30
N LEU A 143 -4.32 -4.04 8.13
CA LEU A 143 -4.92 -5.37 7.96
C LEU A 143 -3.90 -6.50 7.75
N GLY A 144 -2.63 -6.20 7.58
CA GLY A 144 -1.61 -7.19 7.23
C GLY A 144 -1.79 -7.75 5.81
N ARG A 145 -2.44 -7.00 4.91
CA ARG A 145 -2.73 -7.44 3.56
C ARG A 145 -2.10 -6.50 2.54
N PRO A 146 -0.96 -6.87 1.95
CA PRO A 146 -0.37 -6.11 0.85
C PRO A 146 -1.34 -5.99 -0.32
N LEU A 147 -1.42 -4.80 -0.89
CA LEU A 147 -2.16 -4.48 -2.10
C LEU A 147 -1.23 -3.80 -3.10
N HIS A 148 -1.52 -3.96 -4.38
CA HIS A 148 -0.91 -3.15 -5.43
C HIS A 148 -1.98 -2.39 -6.21
N VAL A 149 -1.60 -1.26 -6.82
CA VAL A 149 -2.52 -0.43 -7.60
C VAL A 149 -1.88 -0.07 -8.93
N TYR A 150 -2.56 -0.45 -10.01
CA TYR A 150 -2.14 -0.19 -11.38
C TYR A 150 -2.96 0.94 -11.98
N ASP A 151 -2.32 1.79 -12.77
CA ASP A 151 -3.03 2.71 -13.66
C ASP A 151 -3.67 1.91 -14.81
N LYS A 152 -5.01 1.89 -14.84
CA LYS A 152 -5.76 1.13 -15.84
C LYS A 152 -5.40 1.49 -17.28
N ALA A 153 -5.09 2.77 -17.54
CA ALA A 153 -4.74 3.25 -18.89
C ALA A 153 -3.39 2.72 -19.38
N LYS A 154 -2.56 2.20 -18.49
CA LYS A 154 -1.25 1.62 -18.81
C LYS A 154 -1.27 0.11 -19.01
N LEU A 155 -2.42 -0.53 -18.78
CA LEU A 155 -2.57 -1.97 -18.93
C LEU A 155 -3.09 -2.34 -20.33
N SER A 156 -2.56 -3.42 -20.87
CA SER A 156 -2.94 -4.00 -22.17
C SER A 156 -3.82 -5.25 -21.97
N GLY A 157 -5.06 -5.02 -21.53
CA GLY A 157 -6.01 -6.10 -21.22
C GLY A 157 -6.04 -6.49 -19.76
N GLY A 158 -6.27 -7.77 -19.50
CA GLY A 158 -6.34 -8.32 -18.13
C GLY A 158 -4.97 -8.57 -17.52
N LEU A 159 -4.94 -8.78 -16.22
CA LEU A 159 -3.72 -9.14 -15.48
C LEU A 159 -3.66 -10.64 -15.21
N VAL A 160 -2.49 -11.23 -15.33
CA VAL A 160 -2.26 -12.65 -15.08
C VAL A 160 -1.03 -12.87 -14.22
N ALA A 161 -1.21 -13.66 -13.16
CA ALA A 161 -0.09 -14.23 -12.43
C ALA A 161 0.43 -15.46 -13.18
N ARG A 162 1.68 -15.45 -13.62
CA ARG A 162 2.30 -16.52 -14.40
C ARG A 162 3.79 -16.68 -14.13
N LYS A 163 4.39 -17.75 -14.60
CA LYS A 163 5.85 -17.82 -14.67
C LYS A 163 6.39 -16.82 -15.69
N ALA A 164 7.52 -16.21 -15.37
CA ALA A 164 8.25 -15.39 -16.33
C ALA A 164 8.77 -16.26 -17.48
N LYS A 165 9.03 -15.63 -18.62
CA LYS A 165 9.80 -16.24 -19.70
C LYS A 165 11.27 -15.87 -19.56
N ALA A 166 12.16 -16.77 -19.90
CA ALA A 166 13.60 -16.51 -19.83
C ALA A 166 13.96 -15.22 -20.58
N GLY A 167 14.63 -14.28 -19.90
CA GLY A 167 15.08 -13.02 -20.48
C GLY A 167 14.03 -11.91 -20.53
N GLU A 168 12.81 -12.11 -20.05
CA GLU A 168 11.88 -11.00 -19.82
C GLU A 168 12.50 -10.00 -18.86
N GLN A 169 12.14 -8.73 -18.99
CA GLN A 169 12.66 -7.66 -18.14
C GLN A 169 11.52 -6.87 -17.52
N VAL A 170 11.76 -6.36 -16.33
CA VAL A 170 10.87 -5.42 -15.64
C VAL A 170 11.68 -4.29 -15.01
N LEU A 171 11.26 -3.06 -15.24
CA LEU A 171 11.74 -1.88 -14.52
C LEU A 171 10.97 -1.80 -13.21
N ALA A 172 11.64 -2.03 -12.10
CA ALA A 172 11.02 -2.06 -10.78
C ALA A 172 10.99 -0.69 -10.10
N LEU A 173 10.11 -0.51 -9.11
CA LEU A 173 9.92 0.72 -8.34
C LEU A 173 11.19 1.26 -7.66
N ASN A 174 12.22 0.43 -7.49
CA ASN A 174 13.54 0.87 -7.00
C ASN A 174 14.45 1.44 -8.10
N GLY A 175 13.93 1.65 -9.32
CA GLY A 175 14.66 2.19 -10.47
C GLY A 175 15.63 1.19 -11.13
N LYS A 176 15.60 -0.09 -10.76
CA LYS A 176 16.46 -1.13 -11.35
C LYS A 176 15.68 -1.98 -12.35
N THR A 177 16.34 -2.32 -13.46
CA THR A 177 15.82 -3.31 -14.40
C THR A 177 16.30 -4.70 -14.00
N TYR A 178 15.36 -5.61 -13.81
CA TYR A 178 15.61 -7.01 -13.51
C TYR A 178 15.39 -7.86 -14.75
N THR A 179 16.34 -8.76 -15.02
CA THR A 179 16.16 -9.82 -16.02
C THR A 179 15.63 -11.07 -15.31
N LEU A 180 14.52 -11.58 -15.81
CA LEU A 180 13.75 -12.62 -15.17
C LEU A 180 14.10 -13.99 -15.74
N ASP A 181 13.88 -15.03 -14.94
CA ASP A 181 13.98 -16.44 -15.35
C ASP A 181 12.67 -17.19 -15.12
N GLU A 182 12.56 -18.39 -15.67
CA GLU A 182 11.34 -19.20 -15.66
C GLU A 182 10.93 -19.72 -14.26
N GLY A 183 11.80 -19.57 -13.25
CA GLY A 183 11.48 -19.90 -11.86
C GLY A 183 10.65 -18.81 -11.16
N MET A 184 10.68 -17.59 -11.68
CA MET A 184 10.05 -16.43 -11.05
C MET A 184 8.57 -16.33 -11.41
N THR A 185 7.74 -16.03 -10.41
CA THR A 185 6.33 -15.66 -10.62
C THR A 185 6.25 -14.17 -10.89
N VAL A 186 5.47 -13.78 -11.88
CA VAL A 186 5.27 -12.37 -12.29
C VAL A 186 3.80 -12.06 -12.45
N ILE A 187 3.46 -10.78 -12.31
CA ILE A 187 2.19 -10.24 -12.76
C ILE A 187 2.43 -9.55 -14.10
N ALA A 188 1.65 -9.93 -15.10
CA ALA A 188 1.81 -9.46 -16.46
C ALA A 188 0.44 -9.22 -17.12
N ASP A 189 0.42 -8.42 -18.15
CA ASP A 189 -0.69 -8.32 -19.08
C ASP A 189 -0.34 -9.03 -20.44
N SER A 190 -1.08 -8.72 -21.50
CA SER A 190 -0.82 -9.30 -22.81
C SER A 190 0.47 -8.81 -23.47
N ALA A 191 1.01 -7.68 -23.02
CA ALA A 191 2.15 -7.00 -23.66
C ALA A 191 3.41 -7.01 -22.77
N HIS A 192 3.27 -6.83 -21.47
CA HIS A 192 4.39 -6.56 -20.56
C HIS A 192 4.31 -7.32 -19.24
N VAL A 193 5.47 -7.51 -18.60
CA VAL A 193 5.57 -7.85 -17.18
C VAL A 193 5.49 -6.56 -16.40
N HIS A 194 4.63 -6.53 -15.38
CA HIS A 194 4.46 -5.37 -14.50
C HIS A 194 5.20 -5.55 -13.18
N ASP A 195 5.11 -6.73 -12.55
CA ASP A 195 5.68 -6.94 -11.22
C ASP A 195 6.40 -8.27 -11.10
N ILE A 196 7.35 -8.33 -10.17
CA ILE A 196 7.89 -9.59 -9.65
C ILE A 196 6.95 -9.99 -8.51
N GLY A 197 6.17 -11.04 -8.73
CA GLY A 197 5.07 -11.43 -7.84
C GLY A 197 5.49 -11.63 -6.40
N GLY A 198 4.82 -10.92 -5.48
CA GLY A 198 5.09 -10.95 -4.04
C GLY A 198 6.42 -10.33 -3.59
N ILE A 199 7.19 -9.73 -4.50
CA ILE A 199 8.53 -9.20 -4.21
C ILE A 199 8.62 -7.70 -4.48
N MET A 200 8.29 -7.25 -5.70
CA MET A 200 8.52 -5.86 -6.10
C MET A 200 7.58 -5.44 -7.23
N GLY A 201 6.90 -4.32 -7.06
CA GLY A 201 6.12 -3.67 -8.08
C GLY A 201 6.98 -3.07 -9.20
N GLY A 202 6.40 -2.93 -10.38
CA GLY A 202 7.03 -2.28 -11.52
C GLY A 202 6.66 -0.81 -11.64
N GLU A 203 7.55 -0.05 -12.27
CA GLU A 203 7.42 1.39 -12.47
C GLU A 203 6.41 1.73 -13.59
N ASP A 204 6.40 0.95 -14.67
CA ASP A 204 5.71 1.30 -15.91
C ASP A 204 4.19 1.39 -15.76
N SER A 205 3.60 0.53 -14.93
CA SER A 205 2.15 0.49 -14.64
C SER A 205 1.73 1.34 -13.45
N GLY A 206 2.69 2.05 -12.82
CA GLY A 206 2.47 2.87 -11.64
C GLY A 206 1.48 4.02 -11.85
N VAL A 207 0.75 4.37 -10.81
CA VAL A 207 -0.21 5.48 -10.81
C VAL A 207 0.49 6.83 -10.78
N SER A 208 -0.16 7.83 -11.36
CA SER A 208 0.29 9.23 -11.41
C SER A 208 -0.82 10.19 -10.97
N GLU A 209 -0.55 11.49 -10.92
CA GLU A 209 -1.58 12.50 -10.65
C GLU A 209 -2.69 12.53 -11.71
N ALA A 210 -2.38 12.09 -12.94
CA ALA A 210 -3.33 12.04 -14.04
C ALA A 210 -4.19 10.77 -14.05
N THR A 211 -3.90 9.79 -13.17
CA THR A 211 -4.64 8.53 -13.11
C THR A 211 -6.07 8.75 -12.66
N THR A 212 -7.03 8.24 -13.44
CA THR A 212 -8.47 8.34 -13.17
C THR A 212 -9.14 6.99 -12.92
N ASP A 213 -8.58 5.93 -13.48
CA ASP A 213 -9.11 4.58 -13.31
C ASP A 213 -7.97 3.65 -12.92
N VAL A 214 -8.24 2.77 -11.98
CA VAL A 214 -7.23 1.87 -11.43
C VAL A 214 -7.73 0.43 -11.35
N VAL A 215 -6.78 -0.50 -11.37
CA VAL A 215 -6.99 -1.87 -10.92
C VAL A 215 -6.25 -2.06 -9.61
N VAL A 216 -7.00 -2.39 -8.56
CA VAL A 216 -6.43 -2.74 -7.25
C VAL A 216 -6.27 -4.25 -7.21
N GLU A 217 -5.05 -4.69 -6.95
CA GLU A 217 -4.68 -6.10 -6.80
C GLU A 217 -4.64 -6.51 -5.34
N CYS A 218 -5.08 -7.74 -5.08
CA CYS A 218 -4.89 -8.44 -3.84
C CYS A 218 -4.53 -9.89 -4.16
N ALA A 219 -3.27 -10.26 -3.98
CA ALA A 219 -2.77 -11.57 -4.32
C ALA A 219 -2.23 -12.32 -3.09
N TYR A 220 -2.09 -13.64 -3.24
CA TYR A 220 -1.40 -14.52 -2.32
C TYR A 220 -0.31 -15.27 -3.09
N PHE A 221 0.94 -15.06 -2.65
CA PHE A 221 2.14 -15.66 -3.22
C PHE A 221 2.79 -16.64 -2.24
#